data_120c06afa79ac4befd7976371c8e6d0a
#
_entry.id   120c06afa79ac4befd7976371c8e6d0a
#
_cell.length_a   1.000
_cell.length_b   1.000
_cell.length_c   1.000
_cell.angle_alpha   90.00
_cell.angle_beta   90.00
_cell.angle_gamma   90.00
#
_symmetry.space_group_name_H-M   'P 1'
#
loop_
_entity.id
_entity.type
_entity.pdbx_description
1 polymer ?
#
loop_
_entity_poly.entity_id
_entity_poly.type
_entity_poly.pdbx_seq_one_letter_code
_entity_poly.pdbx_strand_id
1 'polypeptide(L)'
;LPRSRTNENRVMKVTILYFGQLKEQAGTAREIIDSKTNTVSGVYQQLKERHGLSLSFENLRAARNETFCEGTDPVRADDVIAFMPPMSGG
;
A
#
# COMPACT_ATOMS: atom_id res chain seq x y z
N LEU A 1 -33.44 0.31 0.59
CA LEU A 1 -33.11 0.22 1.52
C LEU A 1 -31.79 -0.21 1.81
N PRO A 2 -31.56 -1.23 2.01
CA PRO A 2 -30.34 -1.71 2.42
C PRO A 2 -29.17 -1.45 1.57
N ARG A 3 -29.34 -0.95 0.46
CA ARG A 3 -28.30 -0.80 -0.35
C ARG A 3 -27.32 0.13 0.15
N SER A 4 -27.66 1.07 0.84
CA SER A 4 -26.70 1.99 1.28
C SER A 4 -25.75 1.31 2.21
N ARG A 5 -26.18 0.31 2.90
CA ARG A 5 -25.35 -0.38 3.74
C ARG A 5 -24.32 -1.06 2.99
N THR A 6 -24.60 -1.52 1.89
CA THR A 6 -23.67 -2.21 1.09
C THR A 6 -22.50 -1.32 0.80
N ASN A 7 -22.72 -0.08 0.54
CA ASN A 7 -21.64 0.81 0.26
C ASN A 7 -20.76 1.02 1.46
N GLU A 8 -21.35 1.09 2.61
CA GLU A 8 -20.57 1.31 3.78
C GLU A 8 -19.68 0.16 4.07
N ASN A 9 -20.11 -1.02 3.73
CA ASN A 9 -19.32 -2.18 4.01
C ASN A 9 -18.39 -2.56 2.90
N ARG A 10 -18.40 -1.81 1.84
CA ARG A 10 -17.58 -2.16 0.75
C ARG A 10 -16.12 -1.97 1.13
N VAL A 11 -15.32 -2.97 0.95
CA VAL A 11 -13.92 -2.86 1.22
C VAL A 11 -13.21 -2.53 -0.07
N MET A 12 -12.08 -1.86 0.06
CA MET A 12 -11.33 -1.51 -1.10
C MET A 12 -10.13 -2.42 -1.16
N LYS A 13 -10.21 -3.43 -2.01
CA LYS A 13 -9.10 -4.37 -2.12
C LYS A 13 -8.04 -3.82 -3.02
N VAL A 14 -6.81 -3.86 -2.54
CA VAL A 14 -5.68 -3.43 -3.32
C VAL A 14 -4.59 -4.46 -3.22
N THR A 15 -3.79 -4.58 -4.27
CA THR A 15 -2.67 -5.49 -4.29
C THR A 15 -1.42 -4.74 -3.93
N ILE A 16 -0.64 -5.30 -3.03
CA ILE A 16 0.59 -4.66 -2.58
C ILE A 16 1.76 -5.48 -3.06
N LEU A 17 2.75 -4.83 -3.61
CA LEU A 17 3.99 -5.48 -4.01
C LEU A 17 5.10 -4.92 -3.14
N TYR A 18 5.88 -5.81 -2.57
CA TYR A 18 6.99 -5.42 -1.70
C TYR A 18 8.30 -5.79 -2.37
N PHE A 19 9.29 -4.93 -2.20
CA PHE A 19 10.61 -5.17 -2.76
C PHE A 19 11.68 -4.99 -1.70
N GLY A 20 12.83 -5.65 -1.90
CA GLY A 20 13.98 -5.47 -1.03
C GLY A 20 13.67 -5.78 0.42
N GLN A 21 14.13 -4.92 1.31
CA GLN A 21 13.93 -5.17 2.72
C GLN A 21 12.46 -5.15 3.14
N LEU A 22 11.63 -4.45 2.39
CA LEU A 22 10.21 -4.43 2.70
C LEU A 22 9.62 -5.82 2.49
N LYS A 23 10.07 -6.50 1.44
CA LYS A 23 9.60 -7.84 1.18
C LYS A 23 10.01 -8.77 2.31
N GLU A 24 11.22 -8.60 2.82
CA GLU A 24 11.67 -9.44 3.91
C GLU A 24 10.91 -9.16 5.19
N GLN A 25 10.64 -7.92 5.47
CA GLN A 25 9.92 -7.57 6.68
C GLN A 25 8.46 -7.98 6.62
N ALA A 26 7.84 -7.89 5.45
CA ALA A 26 6.46 -8.30 5.31
C ALA A 26 6.31 -9.81 5.23
N GLY A 27 7.39 -10.50 4.86
CA GLY A 27 7.34 -11.94 4.74
C GLY A 27 6.70 -12.41 3.45
N THR A 28 6.50 -11.52 2.51
CA THR A 28 5.88 -11.89 1.25
C THR A 28 6.21 -10.82 0.21
N ALA A 29 6.24 -11.20 -1.04
CA ALA A 29 6.49 -10.25 -2.11
C ALA A 29 5.19 -9.59 -2.59
N ARG A 30 4.06 -10.19 -2.26
CA ARG A 30 2.79 -9.71 -2.77
C ARG A 30 1.67 -10.11 -1.83
N GLU A 31 0.75 -9.22 -1.60
CA GLU A 31 -0.44 -9.57 -0.85
C GLU A 31 -1.60 -8.67 -1.26
N ILE A 32 -2.80 -9.11 -0.99
CA ILE A 32 -3.99 -8.33 -1.26
C ILE A 32 -4.57 -7.96 0.08
N ILE A 33 -4.86 -6.69 0.27
CA ILE A 33 -5.38 -6.21 1.54
C ILE A 33 -6.67 -5.47 1.35
N ASP A 34 -7.41 -5.31 2.43
CA ASP A 34 -8.57 -4.44 2.45
C ASP A 34 -8.05 -3.10 2.97
N SER A 35 -7.98 -2.13 2.10
CA SER A 35 -7.44 -0.85 2.48
C SER A 35 -8.44 -0.07 3.32
N LYS A 36 -7.97 0.51 4.39
CA LYS A 36 -8.81 1.33 5.25
C LYS A 36 -8.65 2.80 4.95
N THR A 37 -7.79 3.12 4.01
CA THR A 37 -7.56 4.51 3.65
C THR A 37 -7.58 4.62 2.14
N ASN A 38 -7.68 5.85 1.66
CA ASN A 38 -7.72 6.07 0.23
C ASN A 38 -6.53 6.86 -0.30
N THR A 39 -5.41 6.87 0.42
CA THR A 39 -4.21 7.50 -0.09
C THR A 39 -3.07 6.49 -0.02
N VAL A 40 -2.07 6.70 -0.87
CA VAL A 40 -0.92 5.82 -0.92
C VAL A 40 -0.20 5.79 0.42
N SER A 41 0.03 6.95 1.03
CA SER A 41 0.73 6.97 2.31
C SER A 41 -0.11 6.32 3.40
N GLY A 42 -1.42 6.46 3.34
CA GLY A 42 -2.29 5.82 4.31
C GLY A 42 -2.22 4.31 4.19
N VAL A 43 -2.18 3.80 2.97
CA VAL A 43 -2.04 2.38 2.76
C VAL A 43 -0.70 1.91 3.34
N TYR A 44 0.37 2.65 3.09
CA TYR A 44 1.66 2.24 3.62
C TYR A 44 1.65 2.23 5.14
N GLN A 45 1.01 3.22 5.76
CA GLN A 45 0.95 3.28 7.20
C GLN A 45 0.21 2.05 7.76
N GLN A 46 -0.84 1.63 7.09
CA GLN A 46 -1.58 0.45 7.47
C GLN A 46 -0.67 -0.79 7.42
N LEU A 47 0.14 -0.89 6.38
CA LEU A 47 1.05 -2.02 6.23
C LEU A 47 2.20 -1.94 7.23
N LYS A 48 2.66 -0.75 7.51
CA LYS A 48 3.75 -0.56 8.46
C LYS A 48 3.34 -1.07 9.83
N GLU A 49 2.12 -0.79 10.23
CA GLU A 49 1.63 -1.28 11.50
C GLU A 49 1.40 -2.78 11.48
N ARG A 50 0.93 -3.29 10.36
CA ARG A 50 0.62 -4.69 10.28
C ARG A 50 1.87 -5.57 10.30
N HIS A 51 2.91 -5.17 9.62
CA HIS A 51 4.11 -5.98 9.49
C HIS A 51 5.31 -5.47 10.26
N GLY A 52 5.18 -4.33 10.91
CA GLY A 52 6.32 -3.78 11.62
C GLY A 52 7.40 -3.28 10.67
N LEU A 53 7.00 -2.65 9.57
CA LEU A 53 7.97 -2.18 8.60
C LEU A 53 8.78 -1.04 9.22
N SER A 54 10.08 -1.02 8.96
CA SER A 54 10.94 -0.06 9.61
C SER A 54 11.10 1.26 8.86
N LEU A 55 10.91 1.25 7.56
CA LEU A 55 11.10 2.47 6.79
C LEU A 55 9.93 3.41 6.92
N SER A 56 10.22 4.70 7.00
CA SER A 56 9.17 5.70 6.92
C SER A 56 8.79 5.86 5.47
N PHE A 57 7.58 6.28 5.19
CA PHE A 57 7.14 6.42 3.82
C PHE A 57 8.03 7.38 3.02
N GLU A 58 8.49 8.45 3.66
CA GLU A 58 9.32 9.40 2.95
C GLU A 58 10.68 8.85 2.55
N ASN A 59 11.05 7.70 3.05
CA ASN A 59 12.33 7.10 2.71
C ASN A 59 12.19 5.97 1.70
N LEU A 60 11.06 5.91 1.02
CA LEU A 60 10.89 4.87 0.03
C LEU A 60 10.19 5.44 -1.19
N ARG A 61 10.02 4.63 -2.20
CA ARG A 61 9.30 5.02 -3.38
C ARG A 61 8.07 4.18 -3.54
N ALA A 62 7.05 4.76 -4.10
CA ALA A 62 5.81 4.03 -4.35
C ALA A 62 5.39 4.20 -5.80
N ALA A 63 4.79 3.16 -6.36
CA ALA A 63 4.24 3.24 -7.69
C ALA A 63 2.85 2.66 -7.65
N ARG A 64 1.92 3.30 -8.33
CA ARG A 64 0.56 2.82 -8.41
C ARG A 64 0.28 2.48 -9.86
N ASN A 65 -0.05 1.23 -10.08
CA ASN A 65 -0.33 0.73 -11.44
C ASN A 65 0.82 1.05 -12.38
N GLU A 66 2.05 0.82 -11.86
CA GLU A 66 3.27 0.95 -12.65
C GLU A 66 3.69 2.39 -12.93
N THR A 67 3.13 3.36 -12.24
CA THR A 67 3.53 4.74 -12.40
C THR A 67 3.91 5.28 -11.04
N PHE A 68 5.06 5.90 -10.93
CA PHE A 68 5.48 6.45 -9.64
C PHE A 68 4.43 7.45 -9.17
N CYS A 69 4.21 7.46 -7.88
CA CYS A 69 3.16 8.27 -7.31
C CYS A 69 3.61 8.88 -6.00
N GLU A 70 2.80 9.81 -5.50
CA GLU A 70 3.08 10.49 -4.25
C GLU A 70 2.22 9.91 -3.15
N GLY A 71 2.59 10.16 -1.91
CA GLY A 71 1.82 9.66 -0.79
C GLY A 71 0.42 10.21 -0.73
N THR A 72 0.20 11.40 -1.27
CA THR A 72 -1.13 12.00 -1.25
C THR A 72 -2.01 11.52 -2.38
N ASP A 73 -1.46 10.77 -3.33
CA ASP A 73 -2.25 10.31 -4.45
C ASP A 73 -3.34 9.36 -4.00
N PRO A 74 -4.49 9.39 -4.65
CA PRO A 74 -5.59 8.53 -4.24
C PRO A 74 -5.37 7.08 -4.63
N VAL A 75 -5.99 6.20 -3.87
CA VAL A 75 -5.96 4.77 -4.13
C VAL A 75 -7.38 4.33 -4.38
N ARG A 76 -7.58 3.47 -5.34
CA ARG A 76 -8.89 2.96 -5.68
C ARG A 76 -8.90 1.45 -5.63
N ALA A 77 -10.08 0.89 -5.62
CA ALA A 77 -10.22 -0.56 -5.59
C ALA A 77 -9.48 -1.17 -6.77
N ASP A 78 -8.84 -2.30 -6.51
CA ASP A 78 -8.12 -3.07 -7.52
C ASP A 78 -6.81 -2.44 -7.99
N ASP A 79 -6.40 -1.36 -7.37
CA ASP A 79 -5.09 -0.78 -7.70
C ASP A 79 -3.98 -1.73 -7.26
N VAL A 80 -2.85 -1.63 -7.93
CA VAL A 80 -1.65 -2.37 -7.59
C VAL A 80 -0.62 -1.35 -7.14
N ILE A 81 -0.19 -1.43 -5.90
CA ILE A 81 0.73 -0.46 -5.33
C ILE A 81 2.02 -1.15 -4.94
N ALA A 82 3.12 -0.68 -5.49
CA ALA A 82 4.43 -1.24 -5.19
C ALA A 82 5.17 -0.30 -4.26
N PHE A 83 5.80 -0.86 -3.25
CA PHE A 83 6.62 -0.07 -2.33
C PHE A 83 8.05 -0.57 -2.45
N MET A 84 8.97 0.36 -2.68
CA MET A 84 10.36 0.03 -2.95
C MET A 84 11.27 0.80 -2.02
N PRO A 85 12.23 0.14 -1.40
CA PRO A 85 13.16 0.88 -0.55
C PRO A 85 14.03 1.76 -1.43
N PRO A 86 14.68 2.75 -0.85
CA PRO A 86 15.54 3.61 -1.65
C PRO A 86 16.72 2.83 -2.19
N MET A 87 17.19 3.25 -3.34
CA MET A 87 18.38 2.66 -3.88
C MET A 87 19.49 3.16 -3.04
N SER A 88 20.10 2.33 -2.34
CA SER A 88 21.09 2.81 -1.49
C SER A 88 22.29 3.16 -2.24
N GLY A 89 22.32 2.88 -3.37
CA GLY A 89 23.33 3.42 -4.06
C GLY A 89 24.56 3.52 -3.32
N GLY A 90 24.43 3.21 -2.55
CA GLY A 90 25.43 3.34 -1.68
C GLY A 90 25.53 3.42 -1.60
#